data_d7a925e7bc93444105d72f606a0a509b
#
_entry.id   d7a925e7bc93444105d72f606a0a509b
#
_cell.length_a   1.000
_cell.length_b   1.000
_cell.length_c   1.000
_cell.angle_alpha   90.00
_cell.angle_beta   90.00
_cell.angle_gamma   90.00
#
_symmetry.space_group_name_H-M   'P 1'
#
loop_
_entity.id
_entity.type
_entity.pdbx_description
1 polymer ?
#
loop_
_entity_poly.entity_id
_entity_poly.type
_entity_poly.pdbx_seq_one_letter_code
_entity_poly.pdbx_strand_id
1 'polypeptide(L)'
;MSRDSETVSKNMRSIHSKDTSIELQLRKALWHKGYRYRKNYKALPGSPDIVLTKYKIAIFCDSEFFHGKDWEILKLRLEKGKNPDYWIKKIERNRSRDFETDKKLLFLGYTVIHFWGQDIKKYTDECIQAIEEAISVSYTHLRA
;
A
#
# COMPACT_ATOMS: atom_id res chain seq x y z
N MET A 1 23.90 23.54 2.68
CA MET A 1 23.76 23.36 4.13
C MET A 1 23.11 22.03 4.42
N SER A 2 23.77 21.20 5.17
CA SER A 2 23.17 19.96 5.61
C SER A 2 22.12 20.26 6.68
N ARG A 3 20.98 19.56 6.63
CA ARG A 3 20.02 19.60 7.71
C ARG A 3 20.67 18.99 8.95
N ASP A 4 20.39 19.55 10.11
CA ASP A 4 20.87 18.95 11.34
C ASP A 4 20.14 17.62 11.59
N SER A 5 20.71 16.78 12.45
CA SER A 5 20.16 15.47 12.74
C SER A 5 18.77 15.54 13.37
N GLU A 6 18.48 16.60 14.10
CA GLU A 6 17.18 16.81 14.74
C GLU A 6 16.09 17.08 13.71
N THR A 7 16.37 17.93 12.71
CA THR A 7 15.42 18.23 11.63
C THR A 7 15.15 17.00 10.81
N VAL A 8 16.17 16.21 10.46
CA VAL A 8 16.03 14.97 9.71
C VAL A 8 15.18 13.97 10.50
N SER A 9 15.46 13.80 11.79
CA SER A 9 14.71 12.91 12.67
C SER A 9 13.23 13.32 12.76
N LYS A 10 12.96 14.61 12.85
CA LYS A 10 11.60 15.14 12.90
C LYS A 10 10.84 14.88 11.60
N ASN A 11 11.50 15.08 10.45
CA ASN A 11 10.90 14.80 9.15
C ASN A 11 10.59 13.32 8.98
N MET A 12 11.47 12.43 9.45
CA MET A 12 11.22 10.99 9.40
C MET A 12 10.05 10.59 10.28
N ARG A 13 9.86 11.24 11.44
CA ARG A 13 8.71 10.97 12.31
C ARG A 13 7.38 11.43 11.71
N SER A 14 7.40 12.40 10.81
CA SER A 14 6.18 12.88 10.16
C SER A 14 5.68 11.95 9.08
N ILE A 15 6.49 10.94 8.68
CA ILE A 15 6.08 9.91 7.73
C ILE A 15 5.33 8.83 8.50
N HIS A 16 4.02 8.92 8.48
CA HIS A 16 3.16 7.99 9.21
C HIS A 16 2.99 6.69 8.46
N SER A 17 2.92 5.59 9.20
CA SER A 17 2.62 4.27 8.64
C SER A 17 1.13 4.09 8.34
N LYS A 18 0.29 4.99 8.83
CA LYS A 18 -1.17 4.95 8.64
C LYS A 18 -1.71 6.37 8.52
N ASP A 19 -2.93 6.47 7.98
CA ASP A 19 -3.64 7.75 7.81
C ASP A 19 -2.85 8.78 7.01
N THR A 20 -2.08 8.30 6.01
CA THR A 20 -1.38 9.19 5.08
C THR A 20 -2.38 9.91 4.18
N SER A 21 -1.93 10.98 3.51
CA SER A 21 -2.81 11.76 2.63
C SER A 21 -3.39 10.91 1.49
N ILE A 22 -2.60 9.96 0.94
CA ILE A 22 -3.10 9.07 -0.11
C ILE A 22 -4.15 8.09 0.41
N GLU A 23 -3.96 7.56 1.62
CA GLU A 23 -4.97 6.71 2.25
C GLU A 23 -6.27 7.47 2.48
N LEU A 24 -6.18 8.70 3.00
CA LEU A 24 -7.34 9.54 3.24
C LEU A 24 -8.06 9.85 1.93
N GLN A 25 -7.32 10.16 0.88
CA GLN A 25 -7.88 10.48 -0.43
C GLN A 25 -8.68 9.29 -0.98
N LEU A 26 -8.11 8.10 -0.92
CA LEU A 26 -8.77 6.89 -1.42
C LEU A 26 -9.98 6.53 -0.57
N ARG A 27 -9.87 6.64 0.76
CA ARG A 27 -11.00 6.36 1.66
C ARG A 27 -12.17 7.29 1.41
N LYS A 28 -11.91 8.59 1.24
CA LYS A 28 -12.97 9.55 0.93
C LYS A 28 -13.68 9.22 -0.37
N ALA A 29 -12.92 8.88 -1.39
CA ALA A 29 -13.49 8.52 -2.69
C ALA A 29 -14.39 7.28 -2.57
N LEU A 30 -13.96 6.26 -1.84
CA LEU A 30 -14.76 5.06 -1.58
C LEU A 30 -16.03 5.38 -0.80
N TRP A 31 -15.91 6.20 0.23
CA TRP A 31 -17.05 6.59 1.05
C TRP A 31 -18.11 7.32 0.24
N HIS A 32 -17.69 8.24 -0.63
CA HIS A 32 -18.60 8.99 -1.48
C HIS A 32 -19.33 8.10 -2.49
N LYS A 33 -18.72 6.99 -2.87
CA LYS A 33 -19.36 6.00 -3.75
C LYS A 33 -20.31 5.06 -2.99
N GLY A 34 -20.39 5.21 -1.68
CA GLY A 34 -21.29 4.42 -0.85
C GLY A 34 -20.66 3.17 -0.24
N TYR A 35 -19.38 2.95 -0.45
CA TYR A 35 -18.70 1.80 0.12
C TYR A 35 -18.36 2.04 1.59
N ARG A 36 -18.41 0.97 2.37
CA ARG A 36 -18.02 0.99 3.78
C ARG A 36 -16.84 0.05 3.95
N TYR A 37 -15.92 0.43 4.83
CA TYR A 37 -14.64 -0.25 4.95
C TYR A 37 -14.12 -0.17 6.38
N ARG A 38 -13.13 -1.02 6.67
CA ARG A 38 -12.31 -0.90 7.87
C ARG A 38 -10.96 -0.37 7.48
N LYS A 39 -10.40 0.52 8.30
CA LYS A 39 -9.11 1.13 8.05
C LYS A 39 -8.05 0.54 8.95
N ASN A 40 -6.84 0.38 8.44
CA ASN A 40 -5.69 -0.12 9.22
C ASN A 40 -6.07 -1.37 10.02
N TYR A 41 -6.60 -2.36 9.31
CA TYR A 41 -7.29 -3.50 9.92
C TYR A 41 -6.30 -4.54 10.45
N LYS A 42 -5.99 -4.46 11.74
CA LYS A 42 -4.98 -5.30 12.40
C LYS A 42 -5.40 -6.78 12.51
N ALA A 43 -6.67 -7.09 12.35
CA ALA A 43 -7.15 -8.47 12.42
C ALA A 43 -6.68 -9.32 11.24
N LEU A 44 -6.18 -8.68 10.16
CA LEU A 44 -5.68 -9.37 8.98
C LEU A 44 -4.16 -9.23 8.87
N PRO A 45 -3.49 -10.24 8.26
CA PRO A 45 -2.05 -10.14 8.01
C PRO A 45 -1.68 -8.85 7.28
N GLY A 46 -0.60 -8.21 7.73
CA GLY A 46 -0.10 -6.97 7.14
C GLY A 46 -0.89 -5.72 7.47
N SER A 47 -1.94 -5.82 8.26
CA SER A 47 -2.80 -4.68 8.62
C SER A 47 -3.17 -3.83 7.41
N PRO A 48 -3.94 -4.36 6.45
CA PRO A 48 -4.26 -3.63 5.22
C PRO A 48 -4.82 -2.24 5.53
N ASP A 49 -4.46 -1.27 4.70
CA ASP A 49 -4.86 0.12 4.91
C ASP A 49 -6.37 0.30 4.80
N ILE A 50 -6.99 -0.43 3.88
CA ILE A 50 -8.44 -0.38 3.66
C ILE A 50 -8.92 -1.81 3.40
N VAL A 51 -9.98 -2.23 4.10
CA VAL A 51 -10.58 -3.55 3.87
C VAL A 51 -12.08 -3.40 3.64
N LEU A 52 -12.51 -3.87 2.49
CA LEU A 52 -13.94 -4.00 2.19
C LEU A 52 -14.37 -5.40 2.64
N THR A 53 -14.74 -5.51 3.90
CA THR A 53 -15.02 -6.83 4.52
C THR A 53 -16.17 -7.56 3.85
N LYS A 54 -17.18 -6.81 3.38
CA LYS A 54 -18.32 -7.38 2.67
C LYS A 54 -17.90 -8.16 1.42
N TYR A 55 -16.85 -7.69 0.73
CA TYR A 55 -16.40 -8.28 -0.52
C TYR A 55 -15.09 -9.04 -0.39
N LYS A 56 -14.53 -9.08 0.82
CA LYS A 56 -13.22 -9.69 1.09
C LYS A 56 -12.12 -9.12 0.18
N ILE A 57 -12.00 -7.81 0.19
CA ILE A 57 -10.98 -7.10 -0.57
C ILE A 57 -10.08 -6.36 0.40
N ALA A 58 -8.79 -6.64 0.35
CA ALA A 58 -7.77 -5.96 1.15
C ALA A 58 -6.95 -5.05 0.25
N ILE A 59 -6.85 -3.78 0.62
CA ILE A 59 -6.20 -2.75 -0.20
C ILE A 59 -5.03 -2.18 0.57
N PHE A 60 -3.87 -2.13 -0.09
CA PHE A 60 -2.66 -1.52 0.42
C PHE A 60 -2.32 -0.28 -0.40
N CYS A 61 -1.97 0.79 0.29
CA CYS A 61 -1.52 2.04 -0.31
C CYS A 61 -0.01 2.11 -0.11
N ASP A 62 0.75 1.74 -1.15
CA ASP A 62 2.19 1.51 -1.04
C ASP A 62 2.99 2.72 -1.51
N SER A 63 3.95 3.14 -0.69
CA SER A 63 4.92 4.14 -1.14
C SER A 63 5.91 3.48 -2.11
N GLU A 64 6.26 4.21 -3.16
CA GLU A 64 7.11 3.71 -4.23
C GLU A 64 8.49 3.30 -3.71
N PHE A 65 9.07 4.13 -2.85
CA PHE A 65 10.41 3.90 -2.34
C PHE A 65 10.46 2.69 -1.40
N PHE A 66 9.63 2.68 -0.36
CA PHE A 66 9.72 1.65 0.69
C PHE A 66 9.27 0.28 0.23
N HIS A 67 8.42 0.22 -0.80
CA HIS A 67 7.96 -1.06 -1.36
C HIS A 67 8.70 -1.42 -2.64
N GLY A 68 9.72 -0.64 -3.02
CA GLY A 68 10.64 -0.98 -4.09
C GLY A 68 10.03 -1.00 -5.47
N LYS A 69 9.21 0.00 -5.79
CA LYS A 69 8.69 0.14 -7.16
C LYS A 69 9.85 0.24 -8.14
N ASP A 70 9.76 -0.49 -9.27
CA ASP A 70 10.82 -0.56 -10.27
C ASP A 70 12.16 -0.95 -9.61
N TRP A 71 12.13 -2.04 -8.86
CA TRP A 71 13.21 -2.40 -7.94
C TRP A 71 14.58 -2.47 -8.60
N GLU A 72 14.66 -3.01 -9.82
CA GLU A 72 15.96 -3.12 -10.50
C GLU A 72 16.60 -1.76 -10.73
N ILE A 73 15.79 -0.77 -11.11
CA ILE A 73 16.26 0.60 -11.33
C ILE A 73 16.60 1.26 -9.99
N LEU A 74 15.74 1.10 -9.01
CA LEU A 74 15.95 1.67 -7.67
C LEU A 74 17.21 1.11 -7.03
N LYS A 75 17.43 -0.20 -7.14
CA LYS A 75 18.61 -0.85 -6.58
C LYS A 75 19.90 -0.28 -7.14
N LEU A 76 19.96 -0.09 -8.47
CA LEU A 76 21.13 0.54 -9.12
C LEU A 76 21.35 1.95 -8.59
N ARG A 77 20.29 2.70 -8.37
CA ARG A 77 20.39 4.05 -7.83
C ARG A 77 20.89 4.04 -6.39
N LEU A 78 20.42 3.09 -5.58
CA LEU A 78 20.84 2.94 -4.19
C LEU A 78 22.32 2.53 -4.08
N GLU A 79 22.81 1.71 -5.00
CA GLU A 79 24.22 1.30 -5.02
C GLU A 79 25.17 2.51 -5.16
N LYS A 80 24.70 3.58 -5.79
CA LYS A 80 25.47 4.81 -5.99
C LYS A 80 25.26 5.84 -4.89
N GLY A 81 24.35 5.59 -3.96
CA GLY A 81 23.99 6.50 -2.89
C GLY A 81 24.73 6.25 -1.58
N LYS A 82 24.21 6.83 -0.51
CA LYS A 82 24.74 6.64 0.84
C LYS A 82 24.10 5.41 1.49
N ASN A 83 24.91 4.63 2.21
CA ASN A 83 24.48 3.44 2.93
C ASN A 83 23.73 2.44 2.04
N PRO A 84 24.33 2.05 0.91
CA PRO A 84 23.62 1.18 -0.04
C PRO A 84 23.19 -0.16 0.57
N ASP A 85 24.06 -0.80 1.35
CA ASP A 85 23.76 -2.09 1.97
C ASP A 85 22.55 -2.01 2.87
N TYR A 86 22.45 -0.95 3.67
CA TYR A 86 21.33 -0.75 4.57
C TYR A 86 20.01 -0.64 3.82
N TRP A 87 19.97 0.24 2.81
CA TRP A 87 18.75 0.51 2.07
C TRP A 87 18.32 -0.67 1.21
N ILE A 88 19.28 -1.33 0.56
CA ILE A 88 18.99 -2.49 -0.28
C ILE A 88 18.38 -3.61 0.57
N LYS A 89 19.02 -3.93 1.70
CA LYS A 89 18.51 -4.98 2.60
C LYS A 89 17.13 -4.62 3.16
N LYS A 90 16.93 -3.36 3.52
CA LYS A 90 15.66 -2.92 4.08
C LYS A 90 14.52 -3.07 3.06
N ILE A 91 14.73 -2.63 1.83
CA ILE A 91 13.69 -2.69 0.81
C ILE A 91 13.45 -4.14 0.37
N GLU A 92 14.51 -4.94 0.22
CA GLU A 92 14.35 -6.38 -0.08
C GLU A 92 13.52 -7.08 0.99
N ARG A 93 13.76 -6.76 2.27
CA ARG A 93 12.99 -7.30 3.37
C ARG A 93 11.53 -6.87 3.30
N ASN A 94 11.29 -5.61 2.98
CA ASN A 94 9.92 -5.10 2.81
C ASN A 94 9.19 -5.82 1.69
N ARG A 95 9.85 -6.01 0.54
CA ARG A 95 9.27 -6.71 -0.60
C ARG A 95 8.95 -8.17 -0.27
N SER A 96 9.87 -8.84 0.41
CA SER A 96 9.68 -10.23 0.85
C SER A 96 8.50 -10.34 1.80
N ARG A 97 8.39 -9.40 2.74
CA ARG A 97 7.28 -9.35 3.69
C ARG A 97 5.95 -9.12 2.98
N ASP A 98 5.93 -8.21 2.02
CA ASP A 98 4.72 -7.94 1.22
C ASP A 98 4.26 -9.20 0.50
N PHE A 99 5.19 -9.93 -0.10
CA PHE A 99 4.90 -11.17 -0.81
C PHE A 99 4.29 -12.22 0.14
N GLU A 100 4.88 -12.41 1.31
CA GLU A 100 4.37 -13.35 2.30
C GLU A 100 3.00 -12.93 2.84
N THR A 101 2.80 -11.64 3.06
CA THR A 101 1.52 -11.08 3.50
C THR A 101 0.43 -11.34 2.47
N ASP A 102 0.72 -11.09 1.19
CA ASP A 102 -0.23 -11.33 0.12
C ASP A 102 -0.64 -12.80 0.06
N LYS A 103 0.31 -13.71 0.20
CA LYS A 103 0.03 -15.15 0.21
C LYS A 103 -0.91 -15.52 1.35
N LYS A 104 -0.68 -14.98 2.54
CA LYS A 104 -1.53 -15.24 3.69
C LYS A 104 -2.95 -14.74 3.48
N LEU A 105 -3.09 -13.54 2.92
CA LEU A 105 -4.40 -12.95 2.63
C LEU A 105 -5.14 -13.74 1.57
N LEU A 106 -4.45 -14.15 0.51
CA LEU A 106 -5.05 -15.00 -0.53
C LEU A 106 -5.53 -16.33 0.05
N PHE A 107 -4.74 -16.92 0.95
CA PHE A 107 -5.13 -18.15 1.63
C PHE A 107 -6.40 -17.98 2.45
N LEU A 108 -6.58 -16.79 3.06
CA LEU A 108 -7.78 -16.46 3.82
C LEU A 108 -8.99 -16.12 2.94
N GLY A 109 -8.83 -16.16 1.63
CA GLY A 109 -9.92 -15.89 0.69
C GLY A 109 -10.09 -14.43 0.30
N TYR A 110 -9.11 -13.60 0.58
CA TYR A 110 -9.15 -12.19 0.23
C TYR A 110 -8.58 -11.93 -1.15
N THR A 111 -9.16 -10.97 -1.85
CA THR A 111 -8.54 -10.36 -3.02
C THR A 111 -7.64 -9.24 -2.51
N VAL A 112 -6.39 -9.23 -2.97
CA VAL A 112 -5.41 -8.26 -2.51
C VAL A 112 -5.12 -7.27 -3.64
N ILE A 113 -5.21 -5.98 -3.33
CA ILE A 113 -4.93 -4.92 -4.28
C ILE A 113 -3.88 -4.00 -3.68
N HIS A 114 -2.82 -3.74 -4.44
CA HIS A 114 -1.80 -2.77 -4.09
C HIS A 114 -1.87 -1.60 -5.05
N PHE A 115 -1.96 -0.40 -4.52
CA PHE A 115 -1.86 0.81 -5.32
C PHE A 115 -0.62 1.59 -4.92
N TRP A 116 0.11 2.07 -5.91
CA TRP A 116 1.21 2.99 -5.65
C TRP A 116 0.65 4.36 -5.25
N GLY A 117 1.35 5.03 -4.35
CA GLY A 117 0.91 6.34 -3.83
C GLY A 117 0.66 7.36 -4.90
N GLN A 118 1.54 7.42 -5.92
CA GLN A 118 1.37 8.37 -7.02
C GLN A 118 0.12 8.07 -7.86
N ASP A 119 -0.20 6.78 -8.03
CA ASP A 119 -1.41 6.40 -8.77
C ASP A 119 -2.67 6.81 -8.02
N ILE A 120 -2.68 6.66 -6.71
CA ILE A 120 -3.79 7.14 -5.89
C ILE A 120 -3.93 8.66 -6.02
N LYS A 121 -2.82 9.36 -5.93
CA LYS A 121 -2.80 10.82 -5.95
C LYS A 121 -3.27 11.39 -7.29
N LYS A 122 -2.80 10.81 -8.38
CA LYS A 122 -3.05 11.34 -9.74
C LYS A 122 -4.24 10.68 -10.42
N TYR A 123 -4.55 9.44 -10.09
CA TYR A 123 -5.53 8.63 -10.80
C TYR A 123 -6.48 7.94 -9.84
N THR A 124 -7.03 8.70 -8.88
CA THR A 124 -7.94 8.18 -7.87
C THR A 124 -9.14 7.46 -8.50
N ASP A 125 -9.71 8.04 -9.56
CA ASP A 125 -10.89 7.46 -10.22
C ASP A 125 -10.59 6.11 -10.84
N GLU A 126 -9.40 5.96 -11.44
CA GLU A 126 -8.96 4.68 -12.00
C GLU A 126 -8.73 3.64 -10.90
N CYS A 127 -8.22 4.08 -9.74
CA CYS A 127 -8.08 3.18 -8.59
C CYS A 127 -9.46 2.70 -8.11
N ILE A 128 -10.42 3.59 -8.00
CA ILE A 128 -11.79 3.24 -7.63
C ILE A 128 -12.39 2.26 -8.64
N GLN A 129 -12.17 2.52 -9.92
CA GLN A 129 -12.65 1.65 -10.98
C GLN A 129 -12.07 0.24 -10.86
N ALA A 130 -10.77 0.12 -10.56
CA ALA A 130 -10.13 -1.16 -10.34
C ALA A 130 -10.73 -1.90 -9.15
N ILE A 131 -11.04 -1.19 -8.08
CA ILE A 131 -11.69 -1.77 -6.91
C ILE A 131 -13.10 -2.27 -7.27
N GLU A 132 -13.84 -1.47 -8.02
CA GLU A 132 -15.20 -1.83 -8.44
C GLU A 132 -15.21 -3.04 -9.38
N GLU A 133 -14.21 -3.16 -10.24
CA GLU A 133 -14.02 -4.35 -11.07
C GLU A 133 -13.76 -5.59 -10.22
N ALA A 134 -12.93 -5.47 -9.19
CA ALA A 134 -12.66 -6.57 -8.26
C ALA A 134 -13.92 -6.98 -7.49
N ILE A 135 -14.74 -6.02 -7.09
CA ILE A 135 -16.03 -6.27 -6.45
C ILE A 135 -16.94 -7.06 -7.40
N SER A 136 -17.00 -6.65 -8.65
CA SER A 136 -17.85 -7.30 -9.66
C SER A 136 -17.44 -8.76 -9.87
N VAL A 137 -16.15 -9.02 -10.00
CA VAL A 137 -15.62 -10.38 -10.16
C VAL A 137 -15.92 -11.22 -8.92
N SER A 138 -15.67 -10.68 -7.74
CA SER A 138 -15.95 -11.38 -6.47
C SER A 138 -17.43 -11.75 -6.33
N TYR A 139 -18.30 -10.82 -6.67
CA TYR A 139 -19.76 -11.03 -6.60
C TYR A 139 -20.21 -12.11 -7.58
N THR A 140 -19.71 -12.08 -8.80
CA THR A 140 -20.01 -13.08 -9.82
C THR A 140 -19.55 -14.47 -9.36
N HIS A 141 -18.36 -14.55 -8.78
CA HIS A 141 -17.80 -15.81 -8.28
C HIS A 141 -18.65 -16.40 -7.15
N LEU A 142 -19.15 -15.56 -6.26
CA LEU A 142 -20.01 -16.00 -5.16
C LEU A 142 -21.38 -16.49 -5.63
N ARG A 143 -21.81 -16.05 -6.80
CA ARG A 143 -23.10 -16.47 -7.37
C ARG A 143 -23.00 -17.71 -8.25
N ALA A 144 -21.81 -18.05 -8.67
CA ALA A 144 -21.59 -19.25 -9.47
C ALA A 144 -21.67 -20.57 -8.60
#